data_3bbed46a29574591bff64a89831ecd99
#
_entry.id   3bbed46a29574591bff64a89831ecd99
#
_cell.length_a   1.000
_cell.length_b   1.000
_cell.length_c   1.000
_cell.angle_alpha   90.00
_cell.angle_beta   90.00
_cell.angle_gamma   90.00
#
_symmetry.space_group_name_H-M   'P 1'
#
loop_
_entity.id
_entity.type
_entity.pdbx_description
1 polymer ?
#
loop_
_entity_poly.entity_id
_entity_poly.type
_entity_poly.pdbx_seq_one_letter_code
_entity_poly.pdbx_strand_id
1 'polypeptide(L)'
;MTVRLEHANLCVRDIDEMIRFLQTSFPAFRIRCDAIDADGTRWVHVGVDDTYTTLNQSTAEPQQRWLPYEGKPGTNHLGFEVDDVEQLRERL
;
A
#
# COMPACT_ATOMS: atom_id res chain seq x y z
N MET A 1 -13.88 6.69 -23.90
CA MET A 1 -13.69 6.69 -22.43
C MET A 1 -12.25 6.36 -22.12
N THR A 2 -11.66 7.08 -21.17
CA THR A 2 -10.34 6.71 -20.64
C THR A 2 -10.52 6.02 -19.30
N VAL A 3 -9.63 5.10 -18.99
CA VAL A 3 -9.66 4.37 -17.73
C VAL A 3 -8.24 4.18 -17.20
N ARG A 4 -8.10 4.24 -15.89
CA ARG A 4 -6.83 3.98 -15.21
C ARG A 4 -7.10 3.37 -13.84
N LEU A 5 -6.12 2.69 -13.31
CA LEU A 5 -6.19 2.19 -11.95
C LEU A 5 -5.96 3.35 -10.98
N GLU A 6 -6.96 3.67 -10.16
CA GLU A 6 -6.85 4.77 -9.20
C GLU A 6 -6.19 4.31 -7.91
N HIS A 7 -6.63 3.20 -7.34
CA HIS A 7 -6.09 2.75 -6.06
C HIS A 7 -6.20 1.24 -5.90
N ALA A 8 -5.42 0.73 -4.98
CA ALA A 8 -5.50 -0.63 -4.49
C ALA A 8 -5.70 -0.58 -2.97
N ASN A 9 -6.50 -1.49 -2.45
CA ASN A 9 -6.76 -1.61 -1.02
C ASN A 9 -5.98 -2.80 -0.47
N LEU A 10 -5.15 -2.55 0.53
CA LEU A 10 -4.27 -3.55 1.13
C LEU A 10 -4.57 -3.69 2.61
N CYS A 11 -4.70 -4.93 3.07
CA CYS A 11 -4.67 -5.22 4.49
C CYS A 11 -3.21 -5.38 4.92
N VAL A 12 -2.79 -4.60 5.92
CA VAL A 12 -1.41 -4.62 6.40
C VAL A 12 -1.39 -4.86 7.90
N ARG A 13 -0.29 -5.42 8.35
CA ARG A 13 -0.11 -5.73 9.78
C ARG A 13 0.13 -4.47 10.60
N ASP A 14 0.85 -3.53 10.05
CA ASP A 14 1.24 -2.29 10.74
C ASP A 14 1.17 -1.14 9.75
N ILE A 15 0.13 -0.32 9.88
CA ILE A 15 -0.10 0.81 8.98
C ILE A 15 1.04 1.82 9.06
N ASP A 16 1.51 2.14 10.26
CA ASP A 16 2.55 3.16 10.44
C ASP A 16 3.88 2.74 9.82
N GLU A 17 4.25 1.46 9.94
CA GLU A 17 5.44 0.95 9.27
C GLU A 17 5.30 0.98 7.75
N MET A 18 4.13 0.63 7.24
CA MET A 18 3.88 0.68 5.80
C MET A 18 3.94 2.11 5.27
N ILE A 19 3.37 3.06 5.99
CA ILE A 19 3.45 4.48 5.64
C ILE A 19 4.91 4.92 5.60
N ARG A 20 5.68 4.56 6.62
CA ARG A 20 7.11 4.91 6.67
C ARG A 20 7.85 4.35 5.47
N PHE A 21 7.61 3.08 5.14
CA PHE A 21 8.23 2.46 3.98
C PHE A 21 7.86 3.20 2.69
N LEU A 22 6.58 3.47 2.49
CA LEU A 22 6.11 4.13 1.27
C LEU A 22 6.63 5.56 1.13
N GLN A 23 6.65 6.33 2.21
CA GLN A 23 7.12 7.71 2.17
C GLN A 23 8.63 7.81 2.08
N THR A 24 9.36 6.84 2.63
CA THR A 24 10.81 6.76 2.46
C THR A 24 11.17 6.41 1.03
N SER A 25 10.46 5.44 0.46
CA SER A 25 10.69 5.01 -0.92
C SER A 25 10.27 6.07 -1.94
N PHE A 26 9.13 6.70 -1.69
CA PHE A 26 8.50 7.63 -2.62
C PHE A 26 8.16 8.94 -1.89
N PRO A 27 9.10 9.90 -1.80
CA PRO A 27 8.87 11.13 -1.04
C PRO A 27 7.68 11.98 -1.50
N ALA A 28 7.24 11.79 -2.75
CA ALA A 28 6.03 12.46 -3.24
C ALA A 28 4.75 11.88 -2.66
N PHE A 29 4.79 10.69 -2.04
CA PHE A 29 3.62 10.10 -1.42
C PHE A 29 3.28 10.88 -0.15
N ARG A 30 2.00 11.18 0.01
CA ARG A 30 1.49 11.86 1.19
C ARG A 30 0.27 11.13 1.71
N ILE A 31 0.01 11.31 2.99
CA ILE A 31 -1.23 10.84 3.59
C ILE A 31 -2.36 11.74 3.11
N ARG A 32 -3.33 11.17 2.42
CA ARG A 32 -4.48 11.88 1.88
C ARG A 32 -5.66 11.85 2.82
N CYS A 33 -5.76 10.78 3.61
CA CYS A 33 -6.82 10.59 4.59
C CYS A 33 -6.35 9.57 5.62
N ASP A 34 -6.66 9.80 6.89
CA ASP A 34 -6.37 8.88 7.98
C ASP A 34 -7.60 8.88 8.89
N ALA A 35 -8.29 7.75 8.99
CA ALA A 35 -9.56 7.69 9.65
C ALA A 35 -9.75 6.36 10.39
N ILE A 36 -10.74 6.35 11.28
CA ILE A 36 -11.15 5.18 12.04
C ILE A 36 -12.63 4.98 11.79
N ASP A 37 -12.99 3.77 11.36
CA ASP A 37 -14.38 3.39 11.12
C ASP A 37 -15.15 3.24 12.43
N ALA A 38 -16.49 3.11 12.31
CA ALA A 38 -17.36 2.92 13.45
C ALA A 38 -17.02 1.67 14.26
N ASP A 39 -16.42 0.65 13.62
CA ASP A 39 -15.99 -0.58 14.29
C ASP A 39 -14.58 -0.47 14.90
N GLY A 40 -13.94 0.70 14.83
CA GLY A 40 -12.62 0.91 15.39
C GLY A 40 -11.47 0.58 14.45
N THR A 41 -11.74 0.16 13.23
CA THR A 41 -10.70 -0.19 12.26
C THR A 41 -10.12 1.05 11.62
N ARG A 42 -8.81 1.21 11.68
CA ARG A 42 -8.11 2.32 11.05
C ARG A 42 -7.86 2.04 9.58
N TRP A 43 -8.00 3.05 8.76
CA TRP A 43 -7.63 2.99 7.35
C TRP A 43 -6.99 4.31 6.93
N VAL A 44 -6.06 4.22 5.96
CA VAL A 44 -5.27 5.37 5.52
C VAL A 44 -5.15 5.34 4.01
N HIS A 45 -5.31 6.50 3.37
CA HIS A 45 -4.98 6.69 1.96
C HIS A 45 -3.62 7.35 1.86
N VAL A 46 -2.69 6.72 1.17
CA VAL A 46 -1.34 7.26 0.98
C VAL A 46 -0.91 7.12 -0.48
N GLY A 47 -0.46 8.20 -1.07
CA GLY A 47 -0.04 8.24 -2.47
C GLY A 47 0.05 9.66 -2.99
N VAL A 48 -0.18 9.81 -4.29
CA VAL A 48 -0.22 11.10 -4.97
C VAL A 48 -1.66 11.45 -5.34
N ASP A 49 -1.88 12.57 -6.02
CA ASP A 49 -3.25 13.02 -6.34
C ASP A 49 -4.02 12.03 -7.20
N ASP A 50 -3.34 11.41 -8.15
CA ASP A 50 -3.98 10.60 -9.18
C ASP A 50 -4.04 9.12 -8.83
N THR A 51 -3.18 8.65 -7.96
CA THR A 51 -3.08 7.23 -7.62
C THR A 51 -2.59 7.07 -6.19
N TYR A 52 -3.14 6.09 -5.49
CA TYR A 52 -2.82 5.89 -4.09
C TYR A 52 -3.10 4.46 -3.67
N THR A 53 -2.60 4.09 -2.51
CA THR A 53 -2.99 2.86 -1.83
C THR A 53 -3.91 3.20 -0.66
N THR A 54 -4.88 2.34 -0.42
CA THR A 54 -5.64 2.35 0.82
C THR A 54 -5.07 1.26 1.72
N LEU A 55 -4.66 1.62 2.91
CA LEU A 55 -4.11 0.69 3.89
C LEU A 55 -5.15 0.46 4.97
N ASN A 56 -5.47 -0.80 5.23
CA ASN A 56 -6.38 -1.20 6.31
C ASN A 56 -5.60 -1.98 7.34
N GLN A 57 -5.84 -1.69 8.61
CA GLN A 57 -5.22 -2.43 9.70
C GLN A 57 -5.77 -3.84 9.74
N SER A 58 -4.91 -4.83 9.61
CA SER A 58 -5.32 -6.22 9.76
C SER A 58 -5.50 -6.53 11.25
N THR A 59 -6.59 -7.23 11.57
CA THR A 59 -6.82 -7.77 12.90
C THR A 59 -6.66 -9.28 12.94
N ALA A 60 -6.42 -9.90 11.78
CA ALA A 60 -6.28 -11.33 11.68
C ALA A 60 -4.87 -11.77 12.04
N GLU A 61 -4.77 -12.93 12.71
CA GLU A 61 -3.49 -13.57 12.91
C GLU A 61 -2.93 -14.06 11.57
N PRO A 62 -1.61 -14.00 11.34
CA PRO A 62 -1.01 -14.57 10.14
C PRO A 62 -1.25 -16.08 10.13
N GLN A 63 -2.08 -16.54 9.20
CA GLN A 63 -2.49 -17.94 9.20
C GLN A 63 -1.55 -18.85 8.42
N GLN A 64 -1.09 -18.36 7.29
CA GLN A 64 -0.21 -19.14 6.42
C GLN A 64 0.76 -18.26 5.70
N ARG A 65 1.93 -18.83 5.42
CA ARG A 65 2.88 -18.19 4.53
C ARG A 65 2.24 -18.10 3.15
N TRP A 66 2.11 -16.87 2.66
CA TRP A 66 1.64 -16.65 1.32
C TRP A 66 2.76 -17.00 0.34
N LEU A 67 2.44 -17.85 -0.63
CA LEU A 67 3.39 -18.25 -1.67
C LEU A 67 2.97 -17.63 -2.98
N PRO A 68 3.78 -16.74 -3.58
CA PRO A 68 3.43 -16.11 -4.85
C PRO A 68 3.33 -17.16 -5.95
N TYR A 69 2.39 -16.92 -6.87
CA TYR A 69 2.18 -17.77 -8.05
C TYR A 69 1.62 -19.17 -7.74
N GLU A 70 1.05 -19.39 -6.58
CA GLU A 70 0.55 -20.71 -6.18
C GLU A 70 -0.96 -20.91 -6.38
N GLY A 71 -1.52 -20.23 -7.36
CA GLY A 71 -2.82 -20.62 -7.91
C GLY A 71 -4.06 -20.18 -7.16
N LYS A 72 -3.97 -19.52 -6.04
CA LYS A 72 -5.15 -18.93 -5.40
C LYS A 72 -5.50 -17.60 -6.05
N PRO A 73 -6.78 -17.36 -6.36
CA PRO A 73 -7.19 -16.05 -6.86
C PRO A 73 -6.83 -14.95 -5.86
N GLY A 74 -6.33 -13.83 -6.35
CA GLY A 74 -5.98 -12.69 -5.51
C GLY A 74 -4.82 -11.92 -6.11
N THR A 75 -4.43 -10.84 -5.44
CA THR A 75 -3.31 -10.02 -5.86
C THR A 75 -2.01 -10.74 -5.58
N ASN A 76 -1.21 -10.93 -6.61
CA ASN A 76 0.11 -11.54 -6.49
C ASN A 76 1.14 -10.53 -6.00
N HIS A 77 1.20 -9.37 -6.65
CA HIS A 77 2.11 -8.29 -6.26
C HIS A 77 1.61 -6.95 -6.82
N LEU A 78 2.17 -5.88 -6.31
CA LEU A 78 2.03 -4.53 -6.87
C LEU A 78 3.38 -4.10 -7.42
N GLY A 79 3.35 -3.42 -8.56
CA GLY A 79 4.55 -2.86 -9.15
C GLY A 79 4.47 -1.33 -9.14
N PHE A 80 5.58 -0.70 -8.82
CA PHE A 80 5.72 0.75 -8.93
C PHE A 80 6.78 1.05 -9.97
N GLU A 81 6.43 1.92 -10.91
CA GLU A 81 7.40 2.45 -11.85
C GLU A 81 8.02 3.72 -11.27
N VAL A 82 9.33 3.79 -11.30
CA VAL A 82 10.07 4.96 -10.86
C VAL A 82 11.01 5.41 -11.96
N ASP A 83 11.29 6.70 -11.99
CA ASP A 83 12.17 7.28 -13.01
C ASP A 83 13.67 7.16 -12.65
N ASP A 84 13.99 6.86 -11.40
CA ASP A 84 15.38 6.75 -10.94
C ASP A 84 15.50 5.66 -9.88
N VAL A 85 15.85 4.45 -10.31
CA VAL A 85 16.00 3.29 -9.43
C VAL A 85 17.16 3.46 -8.46
N GLU A 86 18.25 4.08 -8.90
CA GLU A 86 19.41 4.29 -8.03
C GLU A 86 19.09 5.24 -6.89
N GLN A 87 18.31 6.27 -7.15
CA GLN A 87 17.87 7.19 -6.12
C GLN A 87 16.97 6.48 -5.10
N LEU A 88 16.09 5.63 -5.57
CA LEU A 88 15.25 4.81 -4.68
C LEU A 88 16.10 3.91 -3.79
N ARG A 89 17.08 3.25 -4.38
CA ARG A 89 18.00 2.35 -3.68
C ARG A 89 18.75 3.06 -2.55
N GLU A 90 19.17 4.30 -2.78
CA GLU A 90 19.86 5.11 -1.78
C GLU A 90 18.98 5.46 -0.57
N ARG A 91 17.66 5.51 -0.75
CA ARG A 91 16.72 5.81 0.34
C ARG A 91 16.42 4.61 1.21
N LEU A 92 16.63 3.43 0.70
CA LEU A 92 16.36 2.18 1.39
C LEU A 92 17.63 1.58 1.97
#